data_99bcb8097a954b6f69e3a6ee754c007d
#
_entry.id   99bcb8097a954b6f69e3a6ee754c007d
#
_cell.length_a   1.000
_cell.length_b   1.000
_cell.length_c   1.000
_cell.angle_alpha   90.00
_cell.angle_beta   90.00
_cell.angle_gamma   90.00
#
_symmetry.space_group_name_H-M   'P 1'
#
loop_
_entity.id
_entity.type
_entity.pdbx_description
1 polymer ?
#
loop_
_entity_poly.entity_id
_entity_poly.type
_entity_poly.pdbx_seq_one_letter_code
_entity_poly.pdbx_strand_id
1 'polypeptide(L)'
;MLIQTEGKKLWPMVKKRILKPMDLCVVEYLCTHMDIKTGRIEVRTKDIAEDLGLTDSHLTQSMKRLRKEMLLAKGLKGTGYYWMLNPYFWSSGRKELQGKRVASFQSLINY
;
A
#
# COMPACT_ATOMS: atom_id res chain seq x y z
N MET A 1 -10.99 7.71 5.16
CA MET A 1 -10.99 6.33 4.66
C MET A 1 -10.74 6.31 3.16
N LEU A 2 -9.88 5.42 2.70
CA LEU A 2 -9.66 5.21 1.29
C LEU A 2 -10.74 4.33 0.68
N ILE A 3 -11.18 4.70 -0.51
CA ILE A 3 -12.13 3.91 -1.29
C ILE A 3 -11.38 3.37 -2.50
N GLN A 4 -11.53 2.09 -2.79
CA GLN A 4 -10.92 1.49 -3.97
C GLN A 4 -11.54 2.11 -5.23
N THR A 5 -10.67 2.52 -6.15
CA THR A 5 -11.11 3.19 -7.38
C THR A 5 -11.92 2.24 -8.25
N GLU A 6 -13.01 2.72 -8.83
CA GLU A 6 -13.84 1.94 -9.74
C GLU A 6 -13.01 1.38 -10.90
N GLY A 7 -13.18 0.11 -11.21
CA GLY A 7 -12.41 -0.58 -12.25
C GLY A 7 -10.99 -0.97 -11.85
N LYS A 8 -10.51 -0.55 -10.68
CA LYS A 8 -9.17 -0.85 -10.17
C LYS A 8 -9.22 -1.77 -8.96
N LYS A 9 -9.93 -2.88 -9.08
CA LYS A 9 -10.10 -3.85 -8.00
C LYS A 9 -8.97 -4.85 -7.95
N LEU A 10 -8.67 -5.36 -6.76
CA LEU A 10 -7.57 -6.32 -6.56
C LEU A 10 -7.99 -7.78 -6.59
N TRP A 11 -9.28 -8.09 -6.37
CA TRP A 11 -9.72 -9.48 -6.33
C TRP A 11 -9.42 -10.27 -7.62
N PRO A 12 -9.44 -9.65 -8.84
CA PRO A 12 -9.05 -10.39 -10.05
C PRO A 12 -7.60 -10.87 -10.02
N MET A 13 -6.72 -10.14 -9.35
CA MET A 13 -5.31 -10.53 -9.18
C MET A 13 -5.18 -11.75 -8.27
N VAL A 14 -6.07 -11.89 -7.28
CA VAL A 14 -6.12 -13.08 -6.44
C VAL A 14 -6.62 -14.27 -7.24
N LYS A 15 -7.66 -14.08 -8.05
CA LYS A 15 -8.19 -15.11 -8.94
C LYS A 15 -7.12 -15.64 -9.91
N LYS A 16 -6.30 -14.75 -10.45
CA LYS A 16 -5.20 -15.08 -11.36
C LYS A 16 -3.95 -15.57 -10.64
N ARG A 17 -3.97 -15.68 -9.31
CA ARG A 17 -2.85 -16.11 -8.46
C ARG A 17 -1.63 -15.19 -8.52
N ILE A 18 -1.81 -13.94 -8.92
CA ILE A 18 -0.78 -12.91 -8.87
C ILE A 18 -0.59 -12.45 -7.42
N LEU A 19 -1.71 -12.28 -6.70
CA LEU A 19 -1.73 -11.97 -5.27
C LEU A 19 -2.36 -13.13 -4.50
N LYS A 20 -2.03 -13.22 -3.22
CA LYS A 20 -2.67 -14.15 -2.28
C LYS A 20 -3.75 -13.41 -1.48
N PRO A 21 -4.77 -14.13 -0.95
CA PRO A 21 -5.77 -13.48 -0.09
C PRO A 21 -5.17 -12.73 1.08
N MET A 22 -4.06 -13.22 1.65
CA MET A 22 -3.32 -12.54 2.71
C MET A 22 -2.84 -11.16 2.28
N ASP A 23 -2.46 -10.99 1.01
CA ASP A 23 -2.00 -9.71 0.50
C ASP A 23 -3.10 -8.64 0.57
N LEU A 24 -4.36 -9.04 0.38
CA LEU A 24 -5.50 -8.13 0.54
C LEU A 24 -5.68 -7.71 2.01
N CYS A 25 -5.43 -8.61 2.94
CA CYS A 25 -5.47 -8.28 4.36
C CYS A 25 -4.39 -7.27 4.73
N VAL A 26 -3.20 -7.42 4.17
CA VAL A 26 -2.11 -6.46 4.36
C VAL A 26 -2.49 -5.08 3.82
N VAL A 27 -3.05 -5.05 2.62
CA VAL A 27 -3.52 -3.79 2.01
C VAL A 27 -4.58 -3.12 2.87
N GLU A 28 -5.56 -3.87 3.35
CA GLU A 28 -6.61 -3.35 4.22
C GLU A 28 -6.03 -2.73 5.50
N TYR A 29 -5.08 -3.42 6.13
CA TYR A 29 -4.37 -2.91 7.30
C TYR A 29 -3.66 -1.59 6.97
N LEU A 30 -2.93 -1.54 5.86
CA LEU A 30 -2.21 -0.35 5.44
C LEU A 30 -3.17 0.82 5.20
N CYS A 31 -4.33 0.56 4.58
CA CYS A 31 -5.35 1.59 4.37
C CYS A 31 -5.82 2.24 5.67
N THR A 32 -5.98 1.45 6.74
CA THR A 32 -6.44 1.98 8.03
C THR A 32 -5.41 2.86 8.73
N HIS A 33 -4.13 2.71 8.39
CA HIS A 33 -3.02 3.45 9.00
C HIS A 33 -2.49 4.57 8.12
N MET A 34 -3.14 4.85 7.01
CA MET A 34 -2.69 5.86 6.08
C MET A 34 -3.07 7.26 6.51
N ASP A 35 -2.10 8.19 6.45
CA ASP A 35 -2.37 9.61 6.61
C ASP A 35 -3.09 10.10 5.35
N ILE A 36 -4.31 10.60 5.51
CA ILE A 36 -5.16 11.06 4.41
C ILE A 36 -4.53 12.23 3.65
N LYS A 37 -3.81 13.10 4.33
CA LYS A 37 -3.21 14.28 3.72
C LYS A 37 -2.01 13.95 2.85
N THR A 38 -1.14 13.08 3.32
CA THR A 38 0.13 12.76 2.63
C THR A 38 0.10 11.44 1.87
N GLY A 39 -0.81 10.55 2.23
CA GLY A 39 -0.84 9.18 1.71
C GLY A 39 0.22 8.27 2.31
N ARG A 40 0.97 8.76 3.30
CA ARG A 40 2.06 7.99 3.91
C ARG A 40 1.56 7.07 5.00
N ILE A 41 2.18 5.90 5.09
CA ILE A 41 1.88 4.89 6.10
C ILE A 41 3.17 4.70 6.91
N GLU A 42 3.19 5.26 8.12
CA GLU A 42 4.38 5.26 8.96
C GLU A 42 4.26 4.22 10.08
N VAL A 43 4.02 2.97 9.68
CA VAL A 43 3.93 1.83 10.61
C VAL A 43 5.08 0.89 10.31
N ARG A 44 5.76 0.43 11.36
CA ARG A 44 6.89 -0.50 11.21
C ARG A 44 6.39 -1.89 10.79
N THR A 45 7.16 -2.57 9.94
CA THR A 45 6.81 -3.91 9.48
C THR A 45 6.62 -4.89 10.65
N LYS A 46 7.40 -4.75 11.71
CA LYS A 46 7.25 -5.56 12.92
C LYS A 46 5.85 -5.42 13.52
N ASP A 47 5.33 -4.20 13.59
CA ASP A 47 4.01 -3.93 14.15
C ASP A 47 2.91 -4.46 13.25
N ILE A 48 3.09 -4.37 11.93
CA ILE A 48 2.15 -4.92 10.95
C ILE A 48 2.05 -6.45 11.13
N ALA A 49 3.19 -7.11 11.18
CA ALA A 49 3.25 -8.56 11.34
C ALA A 49 2.58 -9.00 12.63
N GLU A 50 2.87 -8.31 13.74
CA GLU A 50 2.30 -8.61 15.04
C GLU A 50 0.78 -8.44 15.03
N ASP A 51 0.28 -7.32 14.51
CA ASP A 51 -1.15 -7.03 14.47
C ASP A 51 -1.92 -8.02 13.60
N LEU A 52 -1.31 -8.49 12.50
CA LEU A 52 -1.95 -9.43 11.58
C LEU A 52 -1.69 -10.90 11.97
N GLY A 53 -0.88 -11.16 12.98
CA GLY A 53 -0.55 -12.53 13.37
C GLY A 53 0.31 -13.25 12.35
N LEU A 54 1.15 -12.51 11.61
CA LEU A 54 2.03 -13.06 10.59
C LEU A 54 3.46 -13.16 11.11
N THR A 55 4.24 -14.08 10.52
CA THR A 55 5.68 -14.07 10.72
C THR A 55 6.30 -12.94 9.91
N ASP A 56 7.49 -12.48 10.30
CA ASP A 56 8.21 -11.46 9.55
C ASP A 56 8.48 -11.89 8.11
N SER A 57 8.78 -13.17 7.93
CA SER A 57 9.02 -13.75 6.59
C SER A 57 7.77 -13.69 5.72
N HIS A 58 6.61 -14.07 6.25
CA HIS A 58 5.35 -14.03 5.49
C HIS A 58 4.97 -12.60 5.13
N LEU A 59 5.12 -11.65 6.06
CA LEU A 59 4.85 -10.25 5.77
C LEU A 59 5.81 -9.72 4.70
N THR A 60 7.10 -10.02 4.81
CA THR A 60 8.10 -9.57 3.83
C THR A 60 7.76 -10.07 2.43
N GLN A 61 7.34 -11.32 2.29
CA GLN A 61 6.94 -11.88 1.01
C GLN A 61 5.70 -11.19 0.46
N SER A 62 4.71 -10.90 1.31
CA SER A 62 3.50 -10.18 0.93
C SER A 62 3.85 -8.78 0.42
N MET A 63 4.67 -8.03 1.16
CA MET A 63 5.09 -6.70 0.77
C MET A 63 5.85 -6.71 -0.56
N LYS A 64 6.71 -7.71 -0.79
CA LYS A 64 7.42 -7.87 -2.06
C LYS A 64 6.47 -8.10 -3.24
N ARG A 65 5.44 -8.94 -3.07
CA ARG A 65 4.45 -9.16 -4.12
C ARG A 65 3.70 -7.87 -4.45
N LEU A 66 3.29 -7.12 -3.42
CA LEU A 66 2.60 -5.84 -3.61
C LEU A 66 3.49 -4.82 -4.34
N ARG A 67 4.76 -4.76 -4.00
CA ARG A 67 5.71 -3.86 -4.66
C ARG A 67 5.98 -4.27 -6.10
N LYS A 68 6.11 -5.56 -6.37
CA LYS A 68 6.32 -6.09 -7.72
C LYS A 68 5.18 -5.68 -8.66
N GLU A 69 3.96 -5.71 -8.17
CA GLU A 69 2.77 -5.33 -8.94
C GLU A 69 2.49 -3.82 -8.92
N MET A 70 3.42 -3.03 -8.38
CA MET A 70 3.32 -1.58 -8.28
C MET A 70 2.09 -1.09 -7.50
N LEU A 71 1.65 -1.89 -6.53
CA LEU A 71 0.55 -1.52 -5.63
C LEU A 71 1.06 -0.80 -4.39
N LEU A 72 2.34 -0.95 -4.09
CA LEU A 72 2.98 -0.44 -2.89
C LEU A 72 4.36 0.09 -3.23
N ALA A 73 4.74 1.21 -2.63
CA ALA A 73 6.08 1.76 -2.74
C ALA A 73 6.63 2.11 -1.36
N LYS A 74 7.95 2.15 -1.25
CA LYS A 74 8.66 2.50 -0.02
C LYS A 74 9.38 3.82 -0.20
N GLY A 75 9.17 4.75 0.71
CA GLY A 75 9.86 6.03 0.74
C GLY A 75 10.76 6.14 1.96
N LEU A 76 11.71 7.06 1.92
CA LEU A 76 12.61 7.33 3.03
C LEU A 76 12.25 8.64 3.71
N LYS A 77 12.33 8.66 5.05
CA LYS A 77 12.07 9.86 5.86
C LYS A 77 13.09 9.88 6.99
N GLY A 78 14.08 10.78 6.89
CA GLY A 78 15.17 10.83 7.86
C GLY A 78 15.92 9.50 7.90
N THR A 79 16.00 8.89 9.09
CA THR A 79 16.61 7.57 9.28
C THR A 79 15.59 6.43 9.15
N GLY A 80 14.32 6.77 9.00
CA GLY A 80 13.24 5.81 8.89
C GLY A 80 12.70 5.67 7.48
N TYR A 81 11.57 5.01 7.37
CA TYR A 81 10.89 4.81 6.10
C TYR A 81 9.38 4.89 6.28
N TYR A 82 8.67 5.02 5.17
CA TYR A 82 7.22 4.95 5.12
C TYR A 82 6.79 4.13 3.91
N TRP A 83 5.55 3.68 3.93
CA TRP A 83 4.94 2.99 2.81
C TRP A 83 3.89 3.87 2.15
N MET A 84 3.61 3.61 0.89
CA MET A 84 2.59 4.34 0.15
C MET A 84 1.87 3.38 -0.79
N LEU A 85 0.54 3.33 -0.70
CA LEU A 85 -0.29 2.56 -1.62
C LEU A 85 -0.46 3.33 -2.93
N ASN A 86 -0.59 2.60 -4.03
CA ASN A 86 -0.76 3.21 -5.34
C ASN A 86 -2.09 3.98 -5.42
N PRO A 87 -2.05 5.31 -5.58
CA PRO A 87 -3.28 6.12 -5.58
C PRO A 87 -4.19 5.88 -6.77
N TYR A 88 -3.74 5.20 -7.82
CA TYR A 88 -4.59 4.78 -8.92
C TYR A 88 -5.62 3.73 -8.50
N PHE A 89 -5.32 2.97 -7.43
CA PHE A 89 -6.21 1.93 -6.91
C PHE A 89 -7.04 2.41 -5.74
N TRP A 90 -6.60 3.46 -5.02
CA TRP A 90 -7.27 3.99 -3.83
C TRP A 90 -7.41 5.50 -3.93
N SER A 91 -8.58 6.01 -3.59
CA SER A 91 -8.89 7.43 -3.63
C SER A 91 -9.44 7.91 -2.29
N SER A 92 -9.08 9.15 -1.91
CA SER A 92 -9.65 9.79 -0.72
C SER A 92 -10.94 10.56 -1.03
N GLY A 93 -11.34 10.62 -2.29
CA GLY A 93 -12.49 11.42 -2.73
C GLY A 93 -12.17 12.89 -2.96
N ARG A 94 -10.95 13.35 -2.69
CA ARG A 94 -10.51 14.74 -2.94
C ARG A 94 -9.53 14.77 -4.09
N LYS A 95 -9.92 15.41 -5.21
CA LYS A 95 -9.11 15.49 -6.43
C LYS A 95 -7.75 16.15 -6.20
N GLU A 96 -7.69 17.19 -5.40
CA GLU A 96 -6.44 17.93 -5.11
C GLU A 96 -5.41 17.05 -4.42
N LEU A 97 -5.85 16.32 -3.38
CA LEU A 97 -4.99 15.39 -2.66
C LEU A 97 -4.59 14.20 -3.52
N GLN A 98 -5.50 13.76 -4.39
CA GLN A 98 -5.24 12.64 -5.30
C GLN A 98 -4.10 12.96 -6.26
N GLY A 99 -4.09 14.14 -6.86
CA GLY A 99 -3.02 14.56 -7.75
C GLY A 99 -1.65 14.58 -7.07
N LYS A 100 -1.58 15.11 -5.85
CA LYS A 100 -0.34 15.12 -5.06
C LYS A 100 0.15 13.72 -4.73
N ARG A 101 -0.76 12.81 -4.39
CA ARG A 101 -0.41 11.42 -4.09
C ARG A 101 0.09 10.68 -5.31
N VAL A 102 -0.54 10.87 -6.46
CA VAL A 102 -0.09 10.28 -7.73
C VAL A 102 1.34 10.72 -8.03
N ALA A 103 1.63 12.02 -7.93
CA ALA A 103 2.95 12.56 -8.18
C ALA A 103 3.98 11.97 -7.19
N SER A 104 3.65 11.92 -5.90
CA SER A 104 4.53 11.35 -4.87
C SER A 104 4.80 9.87 -5.12
N PHE A 105 3.77 9.10 -5.43
CA PHE A 105 3.91 7.66 -5.70
C PHE A 105 4.78 7.43 -6.94
N GLN A 106 4.56 8.16 -8.01
CA GLN A 106 5.35 8.06 -9.24
C GLN A 106 6.82 8.35 -8.99
N SER A 107 7.10 9.34 -8.17
CA SER A 107 8.46 9.67 -7.76
C SER A 107 9.16 8.48 -7.08
N LEU A 108 8.43 7.69 -6.30
CA LEU A 108 9.00 6.52 -5.60
C LEU A 108 9.25 5.33 -6.53
N ILE A 109 8.38 5.09 -7.49
CA ILE A 109 8.51 3.92 -8.38
C ILE A 109 9.45 4.17 -9.55
N ASN A 110 9.66 5.43 -9.94
CA ASN A 110 10.57 5.80 -11.05
C ASN A 110 12.00 6.06 -10.57
N TYR A 111 12.26 5.81 -9.32
CA TYR A 111 13.54 6.09 -8.70
C TYR A 111 14.56 4.99 -8.94
#